data_eb783b96365f6a457321d5480fe28b73
#
_entry.id   eb783b96365f6a457321d5480fe28b73
#
_cell.length_a   1.000
_cell.length_b   1.000
_cell.length_c   1.000
_cell.angle_alpha   90.00
_cell.angle_beta   90.00
_cell.angle_gamma   90.00
#
_symmetry.space_group_name_H-M   'P 1'
#
loop_
_entity.id
_entity.type
_entity.pdbx_description
1 polymer ?
#
loop_
_entity_poly.entity_id
_entity_poly.type
_entity_poly.pdbx_seq_one_letter_code
_entity_poly.pdbx_strand_id
1 'polypeptide(L)'
;MKSTDINERSPWQDITEGNQIYEPATSRNFCTGEWRTSTPVFIEEKCKQCLLCAPVCPDSSIPVCEGKRGEFDYDHCKGCGICAKVCPFGAIEMKEGKEMAIRERLSGNEAVAYAIKQINPDVMPAFPITPSTEIPQYVANYIANGEIDTEFIHVESEHSAMSAAIGACAAGARTVTATSSCGMALMWEELYVAASDRLPVVLALVNRALTGPININADHSDSMGARDAGWIQIYAESNQEVYDNFLQAYPIAEHKDVHLPVMICQDGFITSHGVENIMLVEDDKAKAFVGEYCPEHYLLNAKEPMAVGPYAVSNYYMETKRAQRQAMLNAKRVILDVAKKYEEMTGRKYGFFEEYRMEDAEYAVVIIGSAAGTCKAAVDHIRETTGKKVGLVKIRVFRPFPEEELAKALKNLKAAAVLDRSEMFSATSGPLGAEVRAALYSAKAEIELVNYFYGLGGRDITVGDFEKIFDNLEEIAQTHEIRDMYAYIGLREGDCHGNSL
;
A
#
# COMPACT_ATOMS: atom_id res chain seq x y z
N MET A 1 -16.24 13.13 37.57
CA MET A 1 -15.97 12.08 36.55
C MET A 1 -14.56 11.57 36.75
N LYS A 2 -14.30 10.30 36.67
CA LYS A 2 -12.93 9.76 36.76
C LYS A 2 -12.25 9.89 35.41
N SER A 3 -10.93 10.07 35.41
CA SER A 3 -10.17 10.14 34.14
C SER A 3 -10.34 8.90 33.27
N THR A 4 -10.62 7.74 33.87
CA THR A 4 -10.93 6.47 33.20
C THR A 4 -12.30 6.45 32.49
N ASP A 5 -13.19 7.40 32.83
CA ASP A 5 -14.54 7.48 32.26
C ASP A 5 -14.56 8.38 31.00
N ILE A 6 -13.46 9.12 30.76
CA ILE A 6 -13.32 10.04 29.63
C ILE A 6 -12.67 9.26 28.47
N ASN A 7 -13.27 9.34 27.28
CA ASN A 7 -12.77 8.73 26.05
C ASN A 7 -13.00 9.69 24.87
N GLU A 8 -12.57 9.29 23.68
CA GLU A 8 -12.66 10.09 22.45
C GLU A 8 -14.08 10.51 22.03
N ARG A 9 -15.13 9.88 22.61
CA ARG A 9 -16.54 10.20 22.35
C ARG A 9 -17.15 11.06 23.46
N SER A 10 -16.38 11.38 24.51
CA SER A 10 -16.88 12.21 25.61
C SER A 10 -17.13 13.65 25.16
N PRO A 11 -18.32 14.21 25.39
CA PRO A 11 -18.61 15.58 25.04
C PRO A 11 -17.73 16.55 25.83
N TRP A 12 -17.42 17.71 25.27
CA TRP A 12 -16.51 18.68 25.91
C TRP A 12 -16.99 19.17 27.31
N GLN A 13 -18.30 19.11 27.57
CA GLN A 13 -18.88 19.47 28.86
C GLN A 13 -18.48 18.50 29.99
N ASP A 14 -18.09 17.28 29.65
CA ASP A 14 -17.69 16.24 30.59
C ASP A 14 -16.17 16.26 30.88
N ILE A 15 -15.42 17.03 30.09
CA ILE A 15 -13.98 17.22 30.29
C ILE A 15 -13.76 18.18 31.49
N THR A 16 -12.82 17.84 32.35
CA THR A 16 -12.48 18.67 33.52
C THR A 16 -11.95 20.05 33.14
N GLU A 17 -12.20 21.07 33.95
CA GLU A 17 -11.69 22.40 33.68
C GLU A 17 -10.15 22.40 33.57
N GLY A 18 -9.65 22.99 32.48
CA GLY A 18 -8.21 23.03 32.19
C GLY A 18 -7.55 21.68 32.00
N ASN A 19 -8.33 20.65 31.62
CA ASN A 19 -7.85 19.26 31.46
C ASN A 19 -7.12 18.70 32.68
N GLN A 20 -7.52 19.11 33.88
CA GLN A 20 -6.91 18.69 35.15
C GLN A 20 -7.36 17.26 35.50
N ILE A 21 -6.43 16.44 35.97
CA ILE A 21 -6.70 15.10 36.48
C ILE A 21 -6.77 15.20 37.99
N TYR A 22 -7.96 14.98 38.59
CA TYR A 22 -8.20 15.13 40.04
C TYR A 22 -7.91 13.86 40.85
N GLU A 23 -7.61 12.74 40.16
CA GLU A 23 -7.31 11.47 40.82
C GLU A 23 -5.81 11.27 40.98
N PRO A 24 -5.33 10.76 42.12
CA PRO A 24 -3.93 10.41 42.28
C PRO A 24 -3.57 9.08 41.59
N ALA A 25 -2.30 8.94 41.23
CA ALA A 25 -1.72 7.69 40.70
C ALA A 25 -2.33 7.19 39.38
N THR A 26 -2.87 8.06 38.55
CA THR A 26 -3.46 7.70 37.23
C THR A 26 -2.42 7.18 36.25
N SER A 27 -1.12 7.42 36.48
CA SER A 27 -0.03 6.81 35.68
C SER A 27 -0.05 5.28 35.67
N ARG A 28 -0.70 4.65 36.66
CA ARG A 28 -0.91 3.18 36.67
C ARG A 28 -1.82 2.68 35.54
N ASN A 29 -2.64 3.57 35.00
CA ASN A 29 -3.55 3.22 33.88
C ASN A 29 -2.90 3.48 32.51
N PHE A 30 -1.67 4.04 32.49
CA PHE A 30 -0.96 4.35 31.27
C PHE A 30 0.14 3.30 31.02
N CYS A 31 -0.19 2.27 30.26
CA CYS A 31 0.69 1.15 29.94
C CYS A 31 1.81 1.60 28.98
N THR A 32 3.00 1.84 29.50
CA THR A 32 4.18 2.28 28.74
C THR A 32 5.12 1.13 28.37
N GLY A 33 4.73 -0.09 28.69
CA GLY A 33 5.51 -1.30 28.41
C GLY A 33 5.72 -1.58 26.93
N GLU A 34 4.85 -1.07 26.07
CA GLU A 34 5.01 -1.16 24.62
C GLU A 34 6.21 -0.37 24.07
N TRP A 35 6.78 0.55 24.86
CA TRP A 35 7.93 1.36 24.45
C TRP A 35 9.27 0.61 24.52
N ARG A 36 9.28 -0.62 25.12
CA ARG A 36 10.53 -1.38 25.26
C ARG A 36 10.95 -2.05 23.94
N THR A 37 12.25 -1.99 23.67
CA THR A 37 12.90 -2.70 22.56
C THR A 37 13.55 -4.00 23.00
N SER A 38 13.83 -4.15 24.29
CA SER A 38 14.34 -5.38 24.89
C SER A 38 13.58 -5.72 26.15
N THR A 39 13.37 -7.01 26.40
CA THR A 39 12.54 -7.50 27.51
C THR A 39 13.39 -8.21 28.54
N PRO A 40 13.40 -7.73 29.82
CA PRO A 40 14.08 -8.46 30.89
C PRO A 40 13.29 -9.75 31.18
N VAL A 41 13.99 -10.87 31.20
CA VAL A 41 13.44 -12.19 31.59
C VAL A 41 14.00 -12.57 32.93
N PHE A 42 13.11 -12.93 33.86
CA PHE A 42 13.49 -13.38 35.17
C PHE A 42 13.78 -14.87 35.20
N ILE A 43 14.94 -15.25 35.77
CA ILE A 43 15.39 -16.61 35.94
C ILE A 43 15.35 -16.94 37.44
N GLU A 44 14.28 -17.49 37.89
CA GLU A 44 13.98 -17.69 39.30
C GLU A 44 15.05 -18.56 39.98
N GLU A 45 15.54 -19.61 39.32
CA GLU A 45 16.55 -20.54 39.91
C GLU A 45 17.89 -19.84 40.23
N LYS A 46 18.23 -18.78 39.52
CA LYS A 46 19.45 -17.98 39.77
C LYS A 46 19.24 -16.92 40.84
N CYS A 47 18.00 -16.57 41.19
CA CYS A 47 17.68 -15.47 42.07
C CYS A 47 17.96 -15.81 43.55
N LYS A 48 18.68 -14.92 44.24
CA LYS A 48 18.96 -15.03 45.69
C LYS A 48 18.14 -14.05 46.52
N GLN A 49 17.10 -13.42 45.93
CA GLN A 49 16.21 -12.47 46.59
C GLN A 49 16.91 -11.30 47.29
N CYS A 50 18.01 -10.82 46.74
CA CYS A 50 18.79 -9.71 47.32
C CYS A 50 18.14 -8.32 47.10
N LEU A 51 17.09 -8.26 46.28
CA LEU A 51 16.26 -7.10 45.99
C LEU A 51 16.99 -5.90 45.34
N LEU A 52 18.23 -6.01 44.91
CA LEU A 52 19.00 -4.89 44.32
C LEU A 52 18.35 -4.34 43.02
N CYS A 53 17.62 -5.19 42.31
CA CYS A 53 16.98 -4.80 41.04
C CYS A 53 15.72 -3.92 41.24
N ALA A 54 15.02 -4.04 42.37
CA ALA A 54 13.76 -3.33 42.57
C ALA A 54 13.94 -1.80 42.77
N PRO A 55 14.83 -1.30 43.68
CA PRO A 55 14.98 0.14 43.90
C PRO A 55 15.65 0.89 42.74
N VAL A 56 16.30 0.21 41.83
CA VAL A 56 16.93 0.83 40.65
C VAL A 56 16.02 0.87 39.43
N CYS A 57 14.84 0.25 39.51
CA CYS A 57 13.88 0.31 38.41
C CYS A 57 13.21 1.69 38.35
N PRO A 58 13.42 2.50 37.29
CA PRO A 58 12.88 3.85 37.19
C PRO A 58 11.34 3.85 37.10
N ASP A 59 10.73 2.77 36.61
CA ASP A 59 9.29 2.62 36.43
C ASP A 59 8.63 1.78 37.53
N SER A 60 9.37 1.41 38.58
CA SER A 60 8.89 0.53 39.66
C SER A 60 8.24 -0.77 39.19
N SER A 61 8.63 -1.25 38.01
CA SER A 61 8.06 -2.44 37.34
C SER A 61 8.56 -3.77 37.93
N ILE A 62 9.19 -3.75 39.10
CA ILE A 62 9.63 -4.96 39.83
C ILE A 62 8.96 -4.93 41.20
N PRO A 63 7.76 -5.52 41.32
CA PRO A 63 7.04 -5.53 42.60
C PRO A 63 7.78 -6.36 43.63
N VAL A 64 7.73 -5.91 44.89
CA VAL A 64 8.28 -6.63 46.06
C VAL A 64 7.14 -6.89 47.01
N CYS A 65 6.87 -8.15 47.30
CA CYS A 65 5.86 -8.60 48.25
C CYS A 65 6.50 -9.50 49.29
N GLU A 66 6.24 -9.27 50.59
CA GLU A 66 6.76 -10.07 51.69
C GLU A 66 8.29 -10.29 51.65
N GLY A 67 9.03 -9.26 51.25
CA GLY A 67 10.51 -9.33 51.14
C GLY A 67 11.04 -10.15 49.99
N LYS A 68 10.21 -10.51 49.03
CA LYS A 68 10.60 -11.17 47.79
C LYS A 68 10.21 -10.37 46.56
N ARG A 69 11.07 -10.37 45.54
CA ARG A 69 10.69 -9.80 44.26
C ARG A 69 9.68 -10.69 43.54
N GLY A 70 8.68 -10.08 42.92
CA GLY A 70 7.74 -10.74 42.03
C GLY A 70 8.22 -10.78 40.58
N GLU A 71 7.33 -11.17 39.69
CA GLU A 71 7.52 -11.11 38.25
C GLU A 71 7.56 -9.64 37.77
N PHE A 72 8.06 -9.40 36.58
CA PHE A 72 8.05 -8.07 36.01
C PHE A 72 6.64 -7.60 35.66
N ASP A 73 6.33 -6.37 36.00
CA ASP A 73 5.18 -5.65 35.46
C ASP A 73 5.54 -5.20 34.03
N TYR A 74 5.21 -6.03 33.05
CA TYR A 74 5.52 -5.76 31.65
C TYR A 74 4.64 -4.66 31.04
N ASP A 75 3.53 -4.29 31.67
CA ASP A 75 2.69 -3.17 31.19
C ASP A 75 3.37 -1.82 31.38
N HIS A 76 4.31 -1.74 32.34
CA HIS A 76 5.04 -0.48 32.63
C HIS A 76 6.54 -0.56 32.37
N CYS A 77 7.12 -1.76 32.30
CA CYS A 77 8.56 -1.95 32.09
C CYS A 77 8.99 -1.43 30.70
N LYS A 78 9.95 -0.51 30.66
CA LYS A 78 10.50 0.06 29.41
C LYS A 78 11.74 -0.66 28.88
N GLY A 79 12.15 -1.78 29.47
CA GLY A 79 13.26 -2.59 28.99
C GLY A 79 14.65 -1.91 29.09
N CYS A 80 14.83 -0.96 29.98
CA CYS A 80 16.06 -0.16 30.10
C CYS A 80 17.33 -0.96 30.48
N GLY A 81 17.20 -2.22 30.92
CA GLY A 81 18.31 -3.11 31.22
C GLY A 81 19.04 -2.86 32.55
N ILE A 82 18.71 -1.81 33.31
CA ILE A 82 19.43 -1.47 34.58
C ILE A 82 19.34 -2.63 35.57
N CYS A 83 18.17 -3.27 35.70
CA CYS A 83 17.96 -4.40 36.59
C CYS A 83 18.83 -5.62 36.25
N ALA A 84 19.05 -5.90 34.97
CA ALA A 84 19.94 -6.97 34.53
C ALA A 84 21.40 -6.65 34.85
N LYS A 85 21.82 -5.38 34.64
CA LYS A 85 23.18 -4.93 34.88
C LYS A 85 23.58 -4.91 36.35
N VAL A 86 22.66 -4.63 37.25
CA VAL A 86 22.92 -4.62 38.71
C VAL A 86 22.77 -5.99 39.36
N CYS A 87 22.25 -6.99 38.66
CA CYS A 87 22.06 -8.31 39.22
C CYS A 87 23.39 -9.09 39.33
N PRO A 88 23.97 -9.32 40.52
CA PRO A 88 25.28 -9.98 40.65
C PRO A 88 25.19 -11.49 40.38
N PHE A 89 23.98 -12.05 40.29
CA PHE A 89 23.74 -13.48 40.10
C PHE A 89 23.32 -13.85 38.70
N GLY A 90 23.22 -12.89 37.78
CA GLY A 90 22.73 -13.14 36.42
C GLY A 90 21.32 -13.72 36.37
N ALA A 91 20.48 -13.36 37.35
CA ALA A 91 19.09 -13.83 37.44
C ALA A 91 18.11 -13.01 36.56
N ILE A 92 18.64 -12.05 35.80
CA ILE A 92 17.86 -11.27 34.83
C ILE A 92 18.65 -11.21 33.55
N GLU A 93 18.11 -11.78 32.49
CA GLU A 93 18.68 -11.75 31.15
C GLU A 93 17.84 -10.82 30.28
N MET A 94 18.50 -9.93 29.52
CA MET A 94 17.80 -9.15 28.52
C MET A 94 17.66 -10.02 27.27
N LYS A 95 16.41 -10.32 26.91
CA LYS A 95 16.11 -10.83 25.57
C LYS A 95 15.82 -9.62 24.72
N GLU A 96 16.52 -9.51 23.64
CA GLU A 96 16.05 -8.63 22.56
C GLU A 96 14.62 -9.06 22.27
N GLY A 97 13.70 -8.10 22.33
CA GLY A 97 12.31 -8.38 22.02
C GLY A 97 12.23 -9.05 20.66
N LYS A 98 11.18 -9.80 20.36
CA LYS A 98 10.83 -10.06 18.96
C LYS A 98 11.07 -8.75 18.25
N GLU A 99 11.99 -8.75 17.25
CA GLU A 99 12.31 -7.59 16.43
C GLU A 99 11.02 -6.78 16.20
N MET A 100 10.86 -5.70 16.96
CA MET A 100 9.69 -4.85 16.78
C MET A 100 9.99 -4.07 15.53
N ALA A 101 9.18 -4.28 14.50
CA ALA A 101 9.22 -3.44 13.33
C ALA A 101 9.26 -1.96 13.79
N ILE A 102 10.18 -1.19 13.19
CA ILE A 102 10.35 0.23 13.54
C ILE A 102 9.03 0.93 13.22
N ARG A 103 8.39 1.50 14.25
CA ARG A 103 7.13 2.22 14.07
C ARG A 103 7.44 3.69 13.80
N GLU A 104 7.06 4.15 12.63
CA GLU A 104 7.25 5.53 12.20
C GLU A 104 5.92 6.17 11.77
N ARG A 105 5.88 7.50 11.79
CA ARG A 105 4.76 8.30 11.29
C ARG A 105 5.20 8.93 9.98
N LEU A 106 4.73 8.38 8.87
CA LEU A 106 5.12 8.83 7.55
C LEU A 106 3.89 9.09 6.68
N SER A 107 4.00 10.08 5.81
CA SER A 107 3.11 10.22 4.66
C SER A 107 3.40 9.13 3.62
N GLY A 108 2.50 8.93 2.66
CA GLY A 108 2.76 7.97 1.58
C GLY A 108 3.99 8.34 0.74
N ASN A 109 4.26 9.63 0.52
CA ASN A 109 5.47 10.08 -0.18
C ASN A 109 6.73 9.82 0.63
N GLU A 110 6.70 10.07 1.94
CA GLU A 110 7.81 9.73 2.83
C GLU A 110 8.04 8.22 2.90
N ALA A 111 6.98 7.42 2.93
CA ALA A 111 7.05 5.96 2.94
C ALA A 111 7.74 5.41 1.67
N VAL A 112 7.41 5.96 0.49
CA VAL A 112 8.09 5.65 -0.77
C VAL A 112 9.56 6.05 -0.69
N ALA A 113 9.87 7.27 -0.27
CA ALA A 113 11.24 7.77 -0.21
C ALA A 113 12.08 6.95 0.78
N TYR A 114 11.49 6.53 1.91
CA TYR A 114 12.15 5.66 2.87
C TYR A 114 12.42 4.25 2.29
N ALA A 115 11.48 3.67 1.56
CA ALA A 115 11.72 2.42 0.86
C ALA A 115 12.84 2.57 -0.19
N ILE A 116 12.87 3.67 -0.95
CA ILE A 116 13.97 3.98 -1.89
C ILE A 116 15.30 4.06 -1.16
N LYS A 117 15.33 4.72 0.02
CA LYS A 117 16.53 4.76 0.87
C LYS A 117 17.04 3.36 1.21
N GLN A 118 16.16 2.46 1.64
CA GLN A 118 16.54 1.09 2.02
C GLN A 118 16.99 0.23 0.83
N ILE A 119 16.42 0.47 -0.34
CA ILE A 119 16.76 -0.22 -1.59
C ILE A 119 18.09 0.30 -2.15
N ASN A 120 18.34 1.60 -2.01
CA ASN A 120 19.48 2.31 -2.55
C ASN A 120 19.72 1.99 -4.05
N PRO A 121 18.78 2.36 -4.94
CA PRO A 121 18.92 2.13 -6.37
C PRO A 121 20.11 2.94 -6.93
N ASP A 122 20.68 2.48 -8.04
CA ASP A 122 21.87 3.14 -8.63
C ASP A 122 21.53 4.54 -9.18
N VAL A 123 20.36 4.71 -9.80
CA VAL A 123 20.02 5.95 -10.51
C VAL A 123 18.57 6.35 -10.28
N MET A 124 18.33 7.64 -9.99
CA MET A 124 17.02 8.27 -9.93
C MET A 124 16.96 9.52 -10.81
N PRO A 125 16.57 9.43 -12.08
CA PRO A 125 16.20 10.60 -12.85
C PRO A 125 14.86 11.13 -12.39
N ALA A 126 14.72 12.45 -12.20
CA ALA A 126 13.48 13.00 -11.69
C ALA A 126 13.18 14.40 -12.25
N PHE A 127 11.90 14.65 -12.47
CA PHE A 127 11.32 15.97 -12.70
C PHE A 127 10.15 16.17 -11.71
N PRO A 128 10.10 17.28 -10.96
CA PRO A 128 9.11 17.47 -9.90
C PRO A 128 7.73 17.78 -10.46
N ILE A 129 6.72 17.04 -10.03
CA ILE A 129 5.31 17.30 -10.31
C ILE A 129 4.44 17.01 -9.09
N THR A 130 3.53 17.92 -8.72
CA THR A 130 2.55 17.73 -7.65
C THR A 130 1.57 16.59 -7.99
N PRO A 131 1.26 15.64 -7.05
CA PRO A 131 1.69 15.58 -5.66
C PRO A 131 2.87 14.63 -5.37
N SER A 132 3.65 14.21 -6.37
CA SER A 132 4.80 13.32 -6.18
C SER A 132 6.11 14.04 -5.81
N THR A 133 6.12 15.37 -5.81
CA THR A 133 7.32 16.22 -5.64
C THR A 133 8.14 15.89 -4.39
N GLU A 134 7.50 15.53 -3.29
CA GLU A 134 8.19 15.23 -2.03
C GLU A 134 9.05 13.97 -2.11
N ILE A 135 8.70 12.99 -2.96
CA ILE A 135 9.50 11.76 -3.11
C ILE A 135 10.93 12.08 -3.55
N PRO A 136 11.17 12.75 -4.70
CA PRO A 136 12.53 13.12 -5.10
C PRO A 136 13.21 14.10 -4.12
N GLN A 137 12.46 14.95 -3.41
CA GLN A 137 13.02 15.85 -2.40
C GLN A 137 13.59 15.09 -1.21
N TYR A 138 12.86 14.12 -0.66
CA TYR A 138 13.36 13.29 0.44
C TYR A 138 14.55 12.44 0.01
N VAL A 139 14.51 11.85 -1.19
CA VAL A 139 15.63 11.08 -1.74
C VAL A 139 16.87 11.96 -1.92
N ALA A 140 16.72 13.17 -2.46
CA ALA A 140 17.84 14.12 -2.58
C ALA A 140 18.45 14.50 -1.20
N ASN A 141 17.60 14.60 -0.15
CA ASN A 141 18.08 14.83 1.21
C ASN A 141 18.89 13.63 1.74
N TYR A 142 18.46 12.40 1.52
CA TYR A 142 19.21 11.21 1.93
C TYR A 142 20.57 11.14 1.23
N ILE A 143 20.64 11.50 -0.05
CA ILE A 143 21.90 11.58 -0.80
C ILE A 143 22.81 12.68 -0.23
N ALA A 144 22.27 13.88 0.00
CA ALA A 144 23.02 15.01 0.53
C ALA A 144 23.59 14.72 1.94
N ASN A 145 22.87 13.91 2.73
CA ASN A 145 23.31 13.47 4.05
C ASN A 145 24.30 12.29 3.99
N GLY A 146 24.57 11.71 2.82
CA GLY A 146 25.43 10.53 2.67
C GLY A 146 24.80 9.23 3.16
N GLU A 147 23.48 9.15 3.20
CA GLU A 147 22.74 7.98 3.67
C GLU A 147 22.56 6.93 2.57
N ILE A 148 22.60 7.34 1.29
CA ILE A 148 22.54 6.50 0.09
C ILE A 148 23.47 7.03 -1.00
N ASP A 149 23.84 6.14 -1.93
CA ASP A 149 24.79 6.43 -3.02
C ASP A 149 24.11 6.63 -4.38
N THR A 150 22.76 6.69 -4.41
CA THR A 150 21.98 6.86 -5.63
C THR A 150 22.42 8.10 -6.43
N GLU A 151 22.72 7.94 -7.72
CA GLU A 151 22.95 9.07 -8.62
C GLU A 151 21.62 9.75 -8.96
N PHE A 152 21.44 10.99 -8.51
CA PHE A 152 20.25 11.77 -8.72
C PHE A 152 20.40 12.67 -9.94
N ILE A 153 19.62 12.44 -10.99
CA ILE A 153 19.71 13.17 -12.24
C ILE A 153 18.53 14.14 -12.37
N HIS A 154 18.79 15.43 -12.25
CA HIS A 154 17.82 16.49 -12.57
C HIS A 154 17.64 16.58 -14.08
N VAL A 155 16.41 16.42 -14.53
CA VAL A 155 16.06 16.55 -15.96
C VAL A 155 15.05 17.66 -16.17
N GLU A 156 14.84 18.07 -17.43
CA GLU A 156 13.96 19.18 -17.79
C GLU A 156 12.50 18.77 -18.05
N SER A 157 12.22 17.45 -18.07
CA SER A 157 10.87 16.93 -18.30
C SER A 157 10.73 15.48 -17.82
N GLU A 158 9.50 15.04 -17.63
CA GLU A 158 9.21 13.64 -17.26
C GLU A 158 9.57 12.68 -18.40
N HIS A 159 9.43 13.10 -19.66
CA HIS A 159 9.89 12.32 -20.81
C HIS A 159 11.38 12.00 -20.68
N SER A 160 12.20 13.02 -20.41
CA SER A 160 13.65 12.86 -20.20
C SER A 160 13.96 12.02 -18.94
N ALA A 161 13.13 12.10 -17.88
CA ALA A 161 13.30 11.27 -16.71
C ALA A 161 13.14 9.78 -17.05
N MET A 162 12.10 9.41 -17.78
CA MET A 162 11.88 8.02 -18.19
C MET A 162 12.93 7.57 -19.22
N SER A 163 13.30 8.39 -20.17
CA SER A 163 14.36 8.08 -21.16
C SER A 163 15.69 7.81 -20.45
N ALA A 164 16.06 8.63 -19.45
CA ALA A 164 17.29 8.42 -18.65
C ALA A 164 17.20 7.13 -17.81
N ALA A 165 16.04 6.84 -17.22
CA ALA A 165 15.82 5.59 -16.47
C ALA A 165 15.95 4.36 -17.39
N ILE A 166 15.39 4.40 -18.59
CA ILE A 166 15.52 3.35 -19.61
C ILE A 166 16.99 3.13 -19.97
N GLY A 167 17.71 4.21 -20.28
CA GLY A 167 19.13 4.15 -20.64
C GLY A 167 20.00 3.59 -19.51
N ALA A 168 19.80 4.04 -18.28
CA ALA A 168 20.52 3.54 -17.11
C ALA A 168 20.17 2.06 -16.83
N CYS A 169 18.91 1.69 -16.90
CA CYS A 169 18.49 0.31 -16.72
C CYS A 169 19.08 -0.63 -17.79
N ALA A 170 19.07 -0.21 -19.06
CA ALA A 170 19.71 -0.93 -20.16
C ALA A 170 21.23 -1.06 -19.97
N ALA A 171 21.87 -0.09 -19.32
CA ALA A 171 23.28 -0.12 -18.98
C ALA A 171 23.61 -1.06 -17.80
N GLY A 172 22.59 -1.59 -17.11
CA GLY A 172 22.74 -2.54 -15.99
C GLY A 172 22.50 -1.95 -14.61
N ALA A 173 22.01 -0.71 -14.53
CA ALA A 173 21.72 -0.03 -13.27
C ALA A 173 20.30 -0.35 -12.78
N ARG A 174 20.12 -0.44 -11.46
CA ARG A 174 18.80 -0.43 -10.81
C ARG A 174 18.27 1.00 -10.80
N THR A 175 17.07 1.21 -11.33
CA THR A 175 16.52 2.55 -11.54
C THR A 175 15.17 2.76 -10.87
N VAL A 176 14.91 4.01 -10.48
CA VAL A 176 13.64 4.48 -9.97
C VAL A 176 13.31 5.86 -10.50
N THR A 177 12.04 6.15 -10.70
CA THR A 177 11.57 7.53 -10.92
C THR A 177 10.19 7.72 -10.29
N ALA A 178 9.73 8.97 -10.20
CA ALA A 178 8.43 9.31 -9.61
C ALA A 178 7.72 10.33 -10.49
N THR A 179 6.40 10.19 -10.64
CA THR A 179 5.58 11.14 -11.42
C THR A 179 4.10 11.12 -11.01
N SER A 180 3.30 11.91 -11.69
CA SER A 180 1.85 12.07 -11.53
C SER A 180 1.21 12.59 -12.82
N SER A 181 -0.07 12.27 -13.07
CA SER A 181 -0.93 12.97 -14.05
C SER A 181 -0.28 13.26 -15.42
N CYS A 182 -0.14 14.56 -15.74
CA CYS A 182 0.43 14.99 -17.01
C CYS A 182 1.88 14.54 -17.22
N GLY A 183 2.64 14.36 -16.12
CA GLY A 183 3.98 13.79 -16.21
C GLY A 183 3.93 12.33 -16.68
N MET A 184 2.96 11.54 -16.21
CA MET A 184 2.71 10.21 -16.73
C MET A 184 2.32 10.23 -18.20
N ALA A 185 1.46 11.16 -18.59
CA ALA A 185 1.08 11.33 -20.00
C ALA A 185 2.27 11.76 -20.88
N LEU A 186 3.17 12.59 -20.36
CA LEU A 186 4.38 13.01 -21.09
C LEU A 186 5.40 11.86 -21.25
N MET A 187 5.41 10.88 -20.34
CA MET A 187 6.21 9.64 -20.44
C MET A 187 5.60 8.60 -21.39
N TRP A 188 4.46 8.84 -22.00
CA TRP A 188 3.64 7.83 -22.67
C TRP A 188 4.40 6.92 -23.64
N GLU A 189 5.16 7.49 -24.55
CA GLU A 189 5.95 6.74 -25.52
C GLU A 189 6.98 5.85 -24.82
N GLU A 190 7.66 6.40 -23.83
CA GLU A 190 8.74 5.74 -23.09
C GLU A 190 8.22 4.56 -22.24
N LEU A 191 6.96 4.58 -21.81
CA LEU A 191 6.37 3.46 -21.10
C LEU A 191 6.36 2.19 -21.96
N TYR A 192 5.99 2.34 -23.24
CA TYR A 192 5.98 1.21 -24.17
C TYR A 192 7.41 0.73 -24.49
N VAL A 193 8.37 1.63 -24.58
CA VAL A 193 9.79 1.30 -24.78
C VAL A 193 10.30 0.48 -23.61
N ALA A 194 10.17 0.97 -22.37
CA ALA A 194 10.63 0.26 -21.18
C ALA A 194 10.06 -1.16 -21.09
N ALA A 195 8.76 -1.32 -21.35
CA ALA A 195 8.08 -2.61 -21.27
C ALA A 195 8.46 -3.57 -22.42
N SER A 196 8.64 -3.05 -23.65
CA SER A 196 9.00 -3.88 -24.79
C SER A 196 10.45 -4.34 -24.77
N ASP A 197 11.35 -3.50 -24.26
CA ASP A 197 12.76 -3.79 -24.09
C ASP A 197 13.06 -4.59 -22.82
N ARG A 198 12.00 -4.92 -22.06
CA ARG A 198 12.06 -5.79 -20.88
C ARG A 198 12.99 -5.22 -19.80
N LEU A 199 12.88 -3.91 -19.56
CA LEU A 199 13.68 -3.17 -18.59
C LEU A 199 12.93 -3.03 -17.26
N PRO A 200 13.46 -3.53 -16.13
CA PRO A 200 12.78 -3.55 -14.84
C PRO A 200 12.84 -2.20 -14.11
N VAL A 201 12.38 -1.14 -14.76
CA VAL A 201 12.25 0.19 -14.15
C VAL A 201 11.15 0.18 -13.11
N VAL A 202 11.35 0.78 -11.93
CA VAL A 202 10.33 0.97 -10.91
C VAL A 202 9.88 2.43 -10.91
N LEU A 203 8.55 2.63 -10.97
CA LEU A 203 7.92 3.94 -10.98
C LEU A 203 7.04 4.13 -9.75
N ALA A 204 7.29 5.17 -8.98
CA ALA A 204 6.36 5.66 -7.97
C ALA A 204 5.34 6.59 -8.64
N LEU A 205 4.10 6.14 -8.77
CA LEU A 205 3.03 6.91 -9.39
C LEU A 205 2.06 7.42 -8.33
N VAL A 206 2.07 8.73 -8.11
CA VAL A 206 1.11 9.39 -7.23
C VAL A 206 -0.09 9.83 -8.07
N ASN A 207 -1.15 9.03 -8.04
CA ASN A 207 -2.32 9.17 -8.90
C ASN A 207 -2.99 10.54 -8.76
N ARG A 208 -3.11 11.22 -9.87
CA ARG A 208 -3.71 12.55 -10.01
C ARG A 208 -4.48 12.62 -11.31
N ALA A 209 -5.62 13.34 -11.30
CA ALA A 209 -6.42 13.61 -12.50
C ALA A 209 -5.57 14.13 -13.67
N LEU A 210 -5.79 13.57 -14.86
CA LEU A 210 -5.25 14.14 -16.10
C LEU A 210 -5.87 15.51 -16.36
N THR A 211 -5.08 16.42 -16.92
CA THR A 211 -5.52 17.79 -17.21
C THR A 211 -6.61 17.81 -18.28
N GLY A 212 -7.67 18.53 -17.96
CA GLY A 212 -8.76 18.81 -18.87
C GLY A 212 -10.15 18.71 -18.22
N PRO A 213 -10.47 19.56 -17.20
CA PRO A 213 -9.74 20.71 -16.62
C PRO A 213 -8.61 20.29 -15.68
N ILE A 214 -7.74 21.25 -15.32
CA ILE A 214 -6.66 21.00 -14.37
C ILE A 214 -7.25 20.67 -12.97
N ASN A 215 -6.79 19.56 -12.40
CA ASN A 215 -7.06 19.16 -11.04
C ASN A 215 -5.84 18.46 -10.50
N ILE A 216 -5.48 18.69 -9.23
CA ILE A 216 -4.26 18.15 -8.63
C ILE A 216 -4.53 16.97 -7.67
N ASN A 217 -5.80 16.65 -7.41
CA ASN A 217 -6.18 15.66 -6.43
C ASN A 217 -6.29 14.24 -7.04
N ALA A 218 -6.54 13.28 -6.16
CA ALA A 218 -6.61 11.86 -6.49
C ALA A 218 -7.63 11.54 -7.59
N ASP A 219 -7.15 10.81 -8.58
CA ASP A 219 -7.92 10.27 -9.69
C ASP A 219 -7.03 9.23 -10.39
N HIS A 220 -7.59 8.16 -10.89
CA HIS A 220 -6.79 7.09 -11.49
C HIS A 220 -6.65 7.21 -13.02
N SER A 221 -7.07 8.32 -13.64
CA SER A 221 -7.03 8.48 -15.10
C SER A 221 -5.62 8.37 -15.69
N ASP A 222 -4.58 8.76 -14.92
CA ASP A 222 -3.18 8.66 -15.33
C ASP A 222 -2.72 7.19 -15.45
N SER A 223 -2.86 6.39 -14.40
CA SER A 223 -2.48 4.98 -14.40
C SER A 223 -3.39 4.13 -15.29
N MET A 224 -4.69 4.42 -15.29
CA MET A 224 -5.65 3.70 -16.13
C MET A 224 -5.47 4.03 -17.61
N GLY A 225 -5.03 5.24 -17.94
CA GLY A 225 -4.57 5.57 -19.28
C GLY A 225 -3.44 4.65 -19.73
N ALA A 226 -2.49 4.36 -18.86
CA ALA A 226 -1.31 3.54 -19.14
C ALA A 226 -1.50 2.02 -18.96
N ARG A 227 -2.71 1.53 -18.65
CA ARG A 227 -2.98 0.12 -18.33
C ARG A 227 -2.55 -0.89 -19.40
N ASP A 228 -2.43 -0.45 -20.66
CA ASP A 228 -2.08 -1.28 -21.80
C ASP A 228 -0.61 -1.13 -22.25
N ALA A 229 0.19 -0.34 -21.52
CA ALA A 229 1.60 -0.09 -21.85
C ALA A 229 2.52 -1.29 -21.57
N GLY A 230 2.03 -2.33 -20.88
CA GLY A 230 2.81 -3.52 -20.57
C GLY A 230 3.54 -3.47 -19.23
N TRP A 231 3.18 -2.55 -18.37
CA TRP A 231 3.68 -2.42 -17.01
C TRP A 231 2.88 -3.29 -16.02
N ILE A 232 3.55 -3.80 -15.01
CA ILE A 232 2.87 -4.34 -13.83
C ILE A 232 2.34 -3.15 -13.02
N GLN A 233 1.07 -3.21 -12.63
CA GLN A 233 0.41 -2.13 -11.88
C GLN A 233 -0.08 -2.65 -10.54
N ILE A 234 0.44 -2.07 -9.45
CA ILE A 234 0.11 -2.41 -8.07
C ILE A 234 -0.37 -1.15 -7.35
N TYR A 235 -1.56 -1.22 -6.77
CA TYR A 235 -2.21 -0.11 -6.07
C TYR A 235 -2.18 -0.32 -4.57
N ALA A 236 -2.04 0.76 -3.84
CA ALA A 236 -2.04 0.79 -2.39
C ALA A 236 -3.29 1.47 -1.83
N GLU A 237 -3.80 0.94 -0.72
CA GLU A 237 -4.87 1.53 0.07
C GLU A 237 -4.33 2.54 1.10
N SER A 238 -3.20 2.21 1.74
CA SER A 238 -2.64 2.92 2.88
C SER A 238 -1.14 3.18 2.70
N ASN A 239 -0.55 4.00 3.58
CA ASN A 239 0.89 4.27 3.57
C ASN A 239 1.71 3.00 3.87
N GLN A 240 1.17 2.10 4.70
CA GLN A 240 1.80 0.80 4.93
C GLN A 240 1.89 -0.01 3.64
N GLU A 241 0.81 -0.06 2.87
CA GLU A 241 0.81 -0.79 1.59
C GLU A 241 1.72 -0.15 0.54
N VAL A 242 1.80 1.19 0.51
CA VAL A 242 2.73 1.90 -0.39
C VAL A 242 4.16 1.46 -0.12
N TYR A 243 4.59 1.50 1.14
CA TYR A 243 5.92 1.08 1.57
C TYR A 243 6.19 -0.39 1.23
N ASP A 244 5.27 -1.28 1.63
CA ASP A 244 5.41 -2.72 1.44
C ASP A 244 5.41 -3.13 -0.03
N ASN A 245 4.57 -2.49 -0.85
CA ASN A 245 4.51 -2.72 -2.28
C ASN A 245 5.79 -2.25 -2.98
N PHE A 246 6.38 -1.14 -2.50
CA PHE A 246 7.59 -0.60 -3.09
C PHE A 246 8.80 -1.52 -2.87
N LEU A 247 8.94 -2.11 -1.68
CA LEU A 247 9.97 -3.13 -1.43
C LEU A 247 9.76 -4.38 -2.29
N GLN A 248 8.52 -4.79 -2.52
CA GLN A 248 8.19 -5.96 -3.35
C GLN A 248 8.38 -5.70 -4.86
N ALA A 249 8.37 -4.43 -5.30
CA ALA A 249 8.42 -4.08 -6.71
C ALA A 249 9.70 -4.58 -7.41
N TYR A 250 10.86 -4.45 -6.77
CA TYR A 250 12.13 -4.85 -7.37
C TYR A 250 12.29 -6.37 -7.54
N PRO A 251 12.05 -7.21 -6.51
CA PRO A 251 12.09 -8.66 -6.72
C PRO A 251 11.09 -9.16 -7.76
N ILE A 252 9.99 -8.43 -7.98
CA ILE A 252 9.01 -8.75 -9.05
C ILE A 252 9.55 -8.31 -10.41
N ALA A 253 9.97 -7.05 -10.54
CA ALA A 253 10.43 -6.47 -11.81
C ALA A 253 11.68 -7.18 -12.36
N GLU A 254 12.66 -7.45 -11.48
CA GLU A 254 13.96 -8.02 -11.80
C GLU A 254 13.95 -9.55 -11.95
N HIS A 255 12.82 -10.21 -11.64
CA HIS A 255 12.74 -11.66 -11.71
C HIS A 255 13.01 -12.15 -13.13
N LYS A 256 13.89 -13.16 -13.30
CA LYS A 256 14.33 -13.68 -14.61
C LYS A 256 13.20 -14.10 -15.56
N ASP A 257 12.06 -14.56 -15.04
CA ASP A 257 10.90 -14.96 -15.84
C ASP A 257 9.97 -13.77 -16.16
N VAL A 258 10.25 -12.60 -15.60
CA VAL A 258 9.43 -11.39 -15.70
C VAL A 258 10.16 -10.30 -16.47
N HIS A 259 11.19 -9.68 -15.91
CA HIS A 259 11.89 -8.53 -16.50
C HIS A 259 10.88 -7.57 -17.15
N LEU A 260 10.01 -6.99 -16.35
CA LEU A 260 9.02 -5.99 -16.76
C LEU A 260 9.04 -4.81 -15.77
N PRO A 261 8.80 -3.62 -16.26
CA PRO A 261 8.70 -2.47 -15.37
C PRO A 261 7.45 -2.58 -14.48
N VAL A 262 7.57 -1.98 -13.28
CA VAL A 262 6.52 -1.98 -12.26
C VAL A 262 6.17 -0.55 -11.85
N MET A 263 4.89 -0.21 -11.80
CA MET A 263 4.42 1.02 -11.18
C MET A 263 3.67 0.72 -9.89
N ILE A 264 4.04 1.43 -8.83
CA ILE A 264 3.35 1.42 -7.55
C ILE A 264 2.52 2.69 -7.47
N CYS A 265 1.20 2.50 -7.40
CA CYS A 265 0.20 3.55 -7.47
C CYS A 265 -0.32 3.88 -6.07
N GLN A 266 -0.43 5.18 -5.74
CA GLN A 266 -1.04 5.68 -4.51
C GLN A 266 -1.91 6.90 -4.80
N ASP A 267 -2.99 7.07 -4.04
CA ASP A 267 -3.91 8.19 -4.22
C ASP A 267 -3.29 9.52 -3.80
N GLY A 268 -3.24 10.48 -4.74
CA GLY A 268 -2.69 11.81 -4.52
C GLY A 268 -3.44 12.59 -3.43
N PHE A 269 -2.70 13.24 -2.54
CA PHE A 269 -3.13 13.94 -1.33
C PHE A 269 -3.77 13.04 -0.25
N ILE A 270 -4.55 12.03 -0.59
CA ILE A 270 -5.21 11.15 0.37
C ILE A 270 -4.16 10.26 1.05
N THR A 271 -3.52 9.38 0.28
CA THR A 271 -2.45 8.52 0.78
C THR A 271 -1.12 9.26 0.78
N SER A 272 -0.80 9.98 -0.30
CA SER A 272 0.53 10.56 -0.50
C SER A 272 0.92 11.61 0.54
N HIS A 273 -0.03 12.36 1.11
CA HIS A 273 0.19 13.41 2.12
C HIS A 273 -0.49 13.10 3.47
N GLY A 274 -1.36 12.11 3.51
CA GLY A 274 -1.93 11.61 4.76
C GLY A 274 -0.83 10.94 5.61
N VAL A 275 -0.75 11.26 6.90
CA VAL A 275 0.26 10.68 7.80
C VAL A 275 -0.34 9.53 8.58
N GLU A 276 0.28 8.36 8.49
CA GLU A 276 -0.13 7.15 9.19
C GLU A 276 1.01 6.57 10.02
N ASN A 277 0.66 5.75 11.00
CA ASN A 277 1.65 4.93 11.69
C ASN A 277 1.94 3.72 10.82
N ILE A 278 3.18 3.55 10.39
CA ILE A 278 3.61 2.40 9.61
C ILE A 278 4.70 1.60 10.32
N MET A 279 4.76 0.33 9.97
CA MET A 279 5.73 -0.61 10.50
C MET A 279 6.80 -0.85 9.44
N LEU A 280 7.95 -0.25 9.64
CA LEU A 280 9.10 -0.39 8.74
C LEU A 280 9.81 -1.72 8.98
N VAL A 281 10.41 -2.25 7.94
CA VAL A 281 11.36 -3.37 8.00
C VAL A 281 12.74 -2.80 8.37
N GLU A 282 13.54 -3.53 9.13
CA GLU A 282 14.92 -3.14 9.40
C GLU A 282 15.74 -3.07 8.10
N ASP A 283 16.66 -2.13 8.01
CA ASP A 283 17.43 -1.83 6.80
C ASP A 283 18.13 -3.06 6.21
N ASP A 284 18.78 -3.85 7.05
CA ASP A 284 19.50 -5.07 6.62
C ASP A 284 18.53 -6.13 6.07
N LYS A 285 17.35 -6.25 6.66
CA LYS A 285 16.33 -7.19 6.21
C LYS A 285 15.66 -6.73 4.92
N ALA A 286 15.37 -5.43 4.81
CA ALA A 286 14.82 -4.85 3.58
C ALA A 286 15.82 -5.04 2.43
N LYS A 287 17.10 -4.76 2.66
CA LYS A 287 18.18 -4.96 1.69
C LYS A 287 18.33 -6.45 1.30
N ALA A 288 18.30 -7.35 2.27
CA ALA A 288 18.39 -8.79 2.02
C ALA A 288 17.16 -9.32 1.24
N PHE A 289 15.95 -8.79 1.52
CA PHE A 289 14.73 -9.16 0.82
C PHE A 289 14.74 -8.70 -0.63
N VAL A 290 15.14 -7.46 -0.88
CA VAL A 290 15.25 -6.91 -2.24
C VAL A 290 16.37 -7.59 -3.02
N GLY A 291 17.49 -7.91 -2.38
CA GLY A 291 18.64 -8.56 -2.97
C GLY A 291 19.50 -7.62 -3.84
N GLU A 292 20.61 -8.14 -4.32
CA GLU A 292 21.48 -7.43 -5.27
C GLU A 292 20.92 -7.55 -6.69
N TYR A 293 21.02 -6.45 -7.46
CA TYR A 293 20.66 -6.48 -8.89
C TYR A 293 21.86 -6.93 -9.71
N CYS A 294 21.74 -8.08 -10.34
CA CYS A 294 22.80 -8.66 -11.18
C CYS A 294 22.19 -9.05 -12.53
N PRO A 295 22.00 -8.10 -13.46
CA PRO A 295 21.43 -8.41 -14.77
C PRO A 295 22.39 -9.34 -15.57
N GLU A 296 21.84 -10.38 -16.18
CA GLU A 296 22.61 -11.32 -17.00
C GLU A 296 23.16 -10.64 -18.26
N HIS A 297 22.36 -9.75 -18.85
CA HIS A 297 22.70 -9.00 -20.07
C HIS A 297 22.48 -7.50 -19.88
N TYR A 298 23.47 -6.67 -20.21
CA TYR A 298 23.40 -5.22 -20.12
C TYR A 298 24.42 -4.54 -21.06
N LEU A 299 24.13 -3.31 -21.51
CA LEU A 299 24.92 -2.59 -22.51
C LEU A 299 26.39 -2.40 -22.15
N LEU A 300 26.71 -2.17 -20.86
CA LEU A 300 28.09 -1.93 -20.43
C LEU A 300 28.90 -3.24 -20.21
N ASN A 301 28.33 -4.40 -20.50
CA ASN A 301 29.08 -5.67 -20.45
C ASN A 301 29.95 -5.83 -21.70
N ALA A 302 31.19 -5.34 -21.64
CA ALA A 302 32.14 -5.41 -22.74
C ALA A 302 32.53 -6.86 -23.13
N LYS A 303 32.28 -7.87 -22.26
CA LYS A 303 32.59 -9.27 -22.55
C LYS A 303 31.49 -9.92 -23.39
N GLU A 304 30.28 -9.46 -23.25
CA GLU A 304 29.08 -9.95 -23.97
C GLU A 304 28.30 -8.75 -24.52
N PRO A 305 28.81 -8.12 -25.59
CA PRO A 305 28.20 -6.93 -26.15
C PRO A 305 26.80 -7.23 -26.70
N MET A 306 25.84 -6.36 -26.40
CA MET A 306 24.45 -6.47 -26.82
C MET A 306 23.93 -5.16 -27.40
N ALA A 307 22.77 -5.20 -28.01
CA ALA A 307 21.98 -4.04 -28.42
C ALA A 307 20.61 -4.08 -27.73
N VAL A 308 20.10 -2.91 -27.39
CA VAL A 308 18.75 -2.74 -26.82
C VAL A 308 17.92 -1.90 -27.80
N GLY A 309 16.63 -2.19 -27.93
CA GLY A 309 15.71 -1.47 -28.80
C GLY A 309 15.97 -1.64 -30.30
N PRO A 310 16.21 -2.86 -30.80
CA PRO A 310 16.44 -3.06 -32.24
C PRO A 310 15.17 -2.78 -33.03
N TYR A 311 15.34 -2.28 -34.28
CA TYR A 311 14.22 -2.14 -35.21
C TYR A 311 13.61 -3.52 -35.53
N ALA A 312 12.35 -3.70 -35.12
CA ALA A 312 11.61 -4.93 -35.37
C ALA A 312 10.78 -4.83 -36.65
N VAL A 313 11.17 -5.56 -37.65
CA VAL A 313 10.37 -5.69 -38.89
C VAL A 313 9.13 -6.59 -38.66
N SER A 314 8.18 -6.57 -39.60
CA SER A 314 6.91 -7.28 -39.51
C SER A 314 7.04 -8.77 -39.17
N ASN A 315 8.15 -9.39 -39.54
CA ASN A 315 8.40 -10.82 -39.30
C ASN A 315 8.75 -11.16 -37.83
N TYR A 316 9.05 -10.18 -36.99
CA TYR A 316 9.49 -10.40 -35.58
C TYR A 316 8.66 -9.64 -34.54
N TYR A 317 7.93 -8.61 -34.95
CA TYR A 317 7.20 -7.75 -34.02
C TYR A 317 6.14 -8.52 -33.20
N MET A 318 5.39 -9.41 -33.88
CA MET A 318 4.34 -10.21 -33.22
C MET A 318 4.92 -11.15 -32.17
N GLU A 319 6.03 -11.81 -32.47
CA GLU A 319 6.72 -12.72 -31.55
C GLU A 319 7.27 -11.96 -30.34
N THR A 320 7.81 -10.76 -30.54
CA THR A 320 8.27 -9.89 -29.45
C THR A 320 7.12 -9.54 -28.53
N LYS A 321 5.96 -9.13 -29.05
CA LYS A 321 4.76 -8.86 -28.25
C LYS A 321 4.22 -10.10 -27.54
N ARG A 322 4.28 -11.26 -28.19
CA ARG A 322 3.90 -12.53 -27.55
C ARG A 322 4.83 -12.90 -26.40
N ALA A 323 6.14 -12.67 -26.53
CA ALA A 323 7.11 -12.88 -25.46
C ALA A 323 6.86 -11.93 -24.28
N GLN A 324 6.57 -10.65 -24.54
CA GLN A 324 6.18 -9.67 -23.52
C GLN A 324 4.89 -10.10 -22.78
N ARG A 325 3.88 -10.57 -23.52
CA ARG A 325 2.65 -11.13 -22.92
C ARG A 325 2.95 -12.34 -22.03
N GLN A 326 3.88 -13.23 -22.42
CA GLN A 326 4.27 -14.37 -21.59
C GLN A 326 4.89 -13.91 -20.27
N ALA A 327 5.73 -12.90 -20.29
CA ALA A 327 6.32 -12.32 -19.08
C ALA A 327 5.27 -11.76 -18.13
N MET A 328 4.26 -11.06 -18.67
CA MET A 328 3.12 -10.56 -17.87
C MET A 328 2.32 -11.71 -17.25
N LEU A 329 2.13 -12.82 -17.94
CA LEU A 329 1.48 -14.02 -17.38
C LEU A 329 2.33 -14.67 -16.28
N ASN A 330 3.66 -14.75 -16.48
CA ASN A 330 4.57 -15.27 -15.47
C ASN A 330 4.58 -14.41 -14.21
N ALA A 331 4.36 -13.11 -14.34
CA ALA A 331 4.33 -12.17 -13.24
C ALA A 331 3.25 -12.53 -12.19
N LYS A 332 2.12 -13.16 -12.58
CA LYS A 332 1.11 -13.63 -11.62
C LYS A 332 1.73 -14.53 -10.54
N ARG A 333 2.47 -15.54 -10.95
CA ARG A 333 3.14 -16.45 -10.01
C ARG A 333 4.19 -15.72 -9.18
N VAL A 334 5.04 -14.92 -9.83
CA VAL A 334 6.15 -14.23 -9.17
C VAL A 334 5.65 -13.24 -8.12
N ILE A 335 4.58 -12.50 -8.39
CA ILE A 335 3.95 -11.58 -7.43
C ILE A 335 3.52 -12.32 -6.15
N LEU A 336 2.91 -13.51 -6.29
CA LEU A 336 2.49 -14.31 -5.13
C LEU A 336 3.69 -14.92 -4.38
N ASP A 337 4.71 -15.38 -5.10
CA ASP A 337 5.94 -15.94 -4.50
C ASP A 337 6.69 -14.86 -3.70
N VAL A 338 6.78 -13.64 -4.23
CA VAL A 338 7.39 -12.48 -3.55
C VAL A 338 6.55 -12.05 -2.34
N ALA A 339 5.23 -11.98 -2.50
CA ALA A 339 4.31 -11.65 -1.40
C ALA A 339 4.41 -12.66 -0.26
N LYS A 340 4.54 -13.95 -0.56
CA LYS A 340 4.73 -15.00 0.44
C LYS A 340 6.04 -14.83 1.21
N LYS A 341 7.15 -14.56 0.53
CA LYS A 341 8.44 -14.26 1.18
C LYS A 341 8.34 -13.01 2.07
N TYR A 342 7.59 -12.01 1.62
CA TYR A 342 7.34 -10.80 2.39
C TYR A 342 6.52 -11.08 3.65
N GLU A 343 5.49 -11.93 3.56
CA GLU A 343 4.69 -12.40 4.69
C GLU A 343 5.55 -13.18 5.70
N GLU A 344 6.43 -14.06 5.24
CA GLU A 344 7.36 -14.82 6.09
C GLU A 344 8.29 -13.88 6.88
N MET A 345 8.70 -12.75 6.30
CA MET A 345 9.57 -11.76 6.93
C MET A 345 8.82 -10.84 7.89
N THR A 346 7.62 -10.39 7.53
CA THR A 346 6.93 -9.29 8.21
C THR A 346 5.64 -9.69 8.93
N GLY A 347 5.08 -10.85 8.61
CA GLY A 347 3.74 -11.28 9.03
C GLY A 347 2.61 -10.59 8.26
N ARG A 348 2.90 -9.66 7.34
CA ARG A 348 1.90 -8.95 6.53
C ARG A 348 1.64 -9.70 5.24
N LYS A 349 0.36 -10.03 5.01
CA LYS A 349 -0.08 -10.88 3.90
C LYS A 349 -0.58 -10.03 2.73
N TYR A 350 -0.09 -10.34 1.53
CA TYR A 350 -0.50 -9.71 0.29
C TYR A 350 -0.89 -10.75 -0.76
N GLY A 351 -1.90 -10.40 -1.57
CA GLY A 351 -2.37 -11.21 -2.70
C GLY A 351 -2.58 -10.32 -3.93
N PHE A 352 -3.34 -10.80 -4.90
CA PHE A 352 -3.80 -9.97 -6.00
C PHE A 352 -4.86 -8.96 -5.55
N PHE A 353 -5.66 -9.34 -4.60
CA PHE A 353 -6.71 -8.56 -3.95
C PHE A 353 -6.89 -9.01 -2.51
N GLU A 354 -7.58 -8.22 -1.73
CA GLU A 354 -8.02 -8.54 -0.37
C GLU A 354 -9.53 -8.81 -0.39
N GLU A 355 -9.93 -9.90 0.25
CA GLU A 355 -11.32 -10.22 0.51
C GLU A 355 -11.66 -9.80 1.95
N TYR A 356 -12.56 -8.83 2.11
CA TYR A 356 -13.00 -8.34 3.42
C TYR A 356 -14.44 -8.71 3.68
N ARG A 357 -14.70 -9.55 4.69
CA ARG A 357 -16.03 -10.07 5.04
C ARG A 357 -16.74 -10.79 3.87
N MET A 358 -15.96 -11.48 3.03
CA MET A 358 -16.51 -12.16 1.84
C MET A 358 -17.02 -13.59 2.12
N GLU A 359 -16.74 -14.18 3.29
CA GLU A 359 -16.99 -15.60 3.58
C GLU A 359 -18.47 -15.99 3.46
N ASP A 360 -19.38 -15.06 3.79
CA ASP A 360 -20.83 -15.24 3.74
C ASP A 360 -21.54 -14.12 3.00
N ALA A 361 -20.79 -13.29 2.25
CA ALA A 361 -21.34 -12.13 1.55
C ALA A 361 -22.33 -12.54 0.46
N GLU A 362 -23.43 -11.82 0.40
CA GLU A 362 -24.43 -11.90 -0.67
C GLU A 362 -24.26 -10.74 -1.66
N TYR A 363 -23.71 -9.62 -1.20
CA TYR A 363 -23.46 -8.41 -1.96
C TYR A 363 -22.01 -7.95 -1.70
N ALA A 364 -21.35 -7.44 -2.71
CA ALA A 364 -20.00 -6.90 -2.53
C ALA A 364 -19.73 -5.65 -3.37
N VAL A 365 -18.79 -4.85 -2.88
CA VAL A 365 -18.13 -3.78 -3.62
C VAL A 365 -16.77 -4.28 -4.11
N VAL A 366 -16.41 -3.94 -5.34
CA VAL A 366 -15.06 -4.13 -5.90
C VAL A 366 -14.44 -2.76 -6.15
N ILE A 367 -13.29 -2.47 -5.55
CA ILE A 367 -12.68 -1.14 -5.55
C ILE A 367 -11.15 -1.19 -5.58
N ILE A 368 -10.52 -0.08 -6.00
CA ILE A 368 -9.07 0.15 -5.97
C ILE A 368 -8.75 1.36 -5.10
N GLY A 369 -7.64 1.34 -4.39
CA GLY A 369 -7.04 2.50 -3.71
C GLY A 369 -7.64 2.83 -2.34
N SER A 370 -7.45 4.08 -1.90
CA SER A 370 -7.68 4.54 -0.53
C SER A 370 -9.13 4.42 -0.04
N ALA A 371 -10.11 4.53 -0.94
CA ALA A 371 -11.53 4.45 -0.57
C ALA A 371 -11.94 3.05 -0.04
N ALA A 372 -11.09 2.03 -0.21
CA ALA A 372 -11.33 0.72 0.38
C ALA A 372 -11.43 0.77 1.91
N GLY A 373 -10.65 1.63 2.58
CA GLY A 373 -10.75 1.84 4.03
C GLY A 373 -12.12 2.34 4.47
N THR A 374 -12.67 3.34 3.77
CA THR A 374 -14.03 3.84 4.02
C THR A 374 -15.08 2.74 3.76
N CYS A 375 -14.89 1.93 2.71
CA CYS A 375 -15.77 0.81 2.41
C CYS A 375 -15.72 -0.27 3.50
N LYS A 376 -14.55 -0.60 4.04
CA LYS A 376 -14.43 -1.54 5.18
C LYS A 376 -15.24 -1.06 6.39
N ALA A 377 -15.12 0.23 6.73
CA ALA A 377 -15.91 0.82 7.81
C ALA A 377 -17.42 0.76 7.52
N ALA A 378 -17.83 1.00 6.28
CA ALA A 378 -19.24 0.89 5.87
C ALA A 378 -19.73 -0.57 5.95
N VAL A 379 -18.94 -1.53 5.51
CA VAL A 379 -19.27 -2.97 5.58
C VAL A 379 -19.50 -3.41 7.03
N ASP A 380 -18.61 -3.03 7.94
CA ASP A 380 -18.78 -3.37 9.36
C ASP A 380 -20.02 -2.70 9.94
N HIS A 381 -20.23 -1.40 9.68
CA HIS A 381 -21.41 -0.65 10.15
C HIS A 381 -22.73 -1.26 9.66
N ILE A 382 -22.82 -1.58 8.36
CA ILE A 382 -24.03 -2.18 7.76
C ILE A 382 -24.29 -3.56 8.36
N ARG A 383 -23.28 -4.40 8.51
CA ARG A 383 -23.40 -5.72 9.14
C ARG A 383 -23.89 -5.64 10.58
N GLU A 384 -23.35 -4.70 11.36
CA GLU A 384 -23.70 -4.51 12.76
C GLU A 384 -25.11 -3.95 12.95
N THR A 385 -25.53 -3.01 12.10
CA THR A 385 -26.79 -2.29 12.28
C THR A 385 -27.98 -2.97 11.59
N THR A 386 -27.75 -3.63 10.46
CA THR A 386 -28.83 -4.19 9.62
C THR A 386 -28.80 -5.72 9.53
N GLY A 387 -27.68 -6.36 9.85
CA GLY A 387 -27.47 -7.80 9.67
C GLY A 387 -27.27 -8.22 8.20
N LYS A 388 -27.20 -7.28 7.23
CA LYS A 388 -26.99 -7.58 5.82
C LYS A 388 -25.61 -8.20 5.60
N LYS A 389 -25.52 -9.20 4.74
CA LYS A 389 -24.29 -9.90 4.40
C LYS A 389 -23.57 -9.21 3.25
N VAL A 390 -22.89 -8.14 3.59
CA VAL A 390 -22.13 -7.33 2.63
C VAL A 390 -20.62 -7.56 2.78
N GLY A 391 -19.89 -7.42 1.68
CA GLY A 391 -18.43 -7.62 1.67
C GLY A 391 -17.73 -6.67 0.70
N LEU A 392 -16.41 -6.74 0.68
CA LEU A 392 -15.54 -5.93 -0.16
C LEU A 392 -14.44 -6.77 -0.78
N VAL A 393 -14.17 -6.56 -2.06
CA VAL A 393 -12.96 -7.02 -2.74
C VAL A 393 -12.13 -5.79 -3.12
N LYS A 394 -11.00 -5.62 -2.44
CA LYS A 394 -10.04 -4.56 -2.73
C LYS A 394 -8.96 -5.07 -3.68
N ILE A 395 -8.93 -4.57 -4.90
CA ILE A 395 -7.92 -4.92 -5.89
C ILE A 395 -6.59 -4.26 -5.54
N ARG A 396 -5.52 -5.06 -5.40
CA ARG A 396 -4.14 -4.59 -5.24
C ARG A 396 -3.39 -4.64 -6.58
N VAL A 397 -3.49 -5.73 -7.33
CA VAL A 397 -2.81 -5.93 -8.60
C VAL A 397 -3.80 -5.76 -9.74
N PHE A 398 -3.65 -4.67 -10.51
CA PHE A 398 -4.50 -4.41 -11.68
C PHE A 398 -3.89 -4.96 -12.98
N ARG A 399 -2.55 -5.03 -13.05
CA ARG A 399 -1.82 -5.70 -14.15
C ARG A 399 -0.69 -6.55 -13.55
N PRO A 400 -0.62 -7.84 -13.88
CA PRO A 400 -1.60 -8.64 -14.64
C PRO A 400 -2.95 -8.76 -13.91
N PHE A 401 -4.05 -8.67 -14.63
CA PHE A 401 -5.38 -8.76 -14.00
C PHE A 401 -5.65 -10.20 -13.53
N PRO A 402 -6.14 -10.40 -12.29
CA PRO A 402 -6.40 -11.72 -11.72
C PRO A 402 -7.81 -12.24 -12.09
N GLU A 403 -8.08 -12.41 -13.38
CA GLU A 403 -9.43 -12.69 -13.90
C GLU A 403 -10.06 -13.95 -13.30
N GLU A 404 -9.31 -15.06 -13.23
CA GLU A 404 -9.83 -16.34 -12.75
C GLU A 404 -10.09 -16.32 -11.25
N GLU A 405 -9.13 -15.75 -10.49
CA GLU A 405 -9.19 -15.64 -9.03
C GLU A 405 -10.35 -14.73 -8.61
N LEU A 406 -10.49 -13.59 -9.29
CA LEU A 406 -11.54 -12.62 -9.00
C LEU A 406 -12.93 -13.16 -9.36
N ALA A 407 -13.09 -13.79 -10.52
CA ALA A 407 -14.35 -14.41 -10.90
C ALA A 407 -14.76 -15.49 -9.90
N LYS A 408 -13.80 -16.25 -9.35
CA LYS A 408 -14.07 -17.24 -8.30
C LYS A 408 -14.57 -16.60 -7.01
N ALA A 409 -14.01 -15.45 -6.60
CA ALA A 409 -14.44 -14.73 -5.41
C ALA A 409 -15.85 -14.14 -5.55
N LEU A 410 -16.23 -13.71 -6.76
CA LEU A 410 -17.50 -12.99 -6.99
C LEU A 410 -18.67 -13.88 -7.43
N LYS A 411 -18.43 -15.02 -8.07
CA LYS A 411 -19.46 -15.82 -8.77
C LYS A 411 -20.66 -16.28 -7.94
N ASN A 412 -20.54 -16.31 -6.62
CA ASN A 412 -21.59 -16.78 -5.72
C ASN A 412 -22.42 -15.62 -5.12
N LEU A 413 -22.08 -14.37 -5.43
CA LEU A 413 -22.81 -13.20 -4.99
C LEU A 413 -24.12 -13.08 -5.76
N LYS A 414 -25.12 -12.43 -5.15
CA LYS A 414 -26.38 -12.06 -5.81
C LYS A 414 -26.17 -10.84 -6.71
N ALA A 415 -25.44 -9.83 -6.21
CA ALA A 415 -25.07 -8.64 -6.96
C ALA A 415 -23.74 -8.06 -6.47
N ALA A 416 -23.04 -7.35 -7.35
CA ALA A 416 -21.83 -6.60 -7.02
C ALA A 416 -21.82 -5.22 -7.67
N ALA A 417 -21.19 -4.26 -6.98
CA ALA A 417 -20.87 -2.94 -7.50
C ALA A 417 -19.38 -2.81 -7.76
N VAL A 418 -18.99 -2.36 -8.94
CA VAL A 418 -17.60 -1.99 -9.24
C VAL A 418 -17.48 -0.48 -9.16
N LEU A 419 -16.51 0.01 -8.40
CA LEU A 419 -16.26 1.42 -8.22
C LEU A 419 -14.97 1.84 -8.93
N ASP A 420 -15.13 2.71 -9.92
CA ASP A 420 -14.03 3.30 -10.71
C ASP A 420 -13.76 4.76 -10.30
N ARG A 421 -12.51 5.08 -9.99
CA ARG A 421 -12.02 6.46 -9.76
C ARG A 421 -11.39 7.04 -11.02
N SER A 422 -11.92 6.66 -12.16
CA SER A 422 -11.45 7.11 -13.48
C SER A 422 -12.57 6.99 -14.49
N GLU A 423 -12.92 8.11 -15.11
CA GLU A 423 -13.84 8.11 -16.23
C GLU A 423 -13.12 7.67 -17.51
N MET A 424 -13.73 6.78 -18.25
CA MET A 424 -13.12 6.18 -19.44
C MET A 424 -13.80 6.66 -20.74
N PHE A 425 -14.92 7.37 -20.62
CA PHE A 425 -15.78 7.79 -21.76
C PHE A 425 -16.18 6.62 -22.68
N SER A 426 -16.24 5.42 -22.09
CA SER A 426 -16.72 4.20 -22.74
C SER A 426 -18.25 4.09 -22.65
N ALA A 427 -18.85 3.27 -23.49
CA ALA A 427 -20.29 3.10 -23.52
C ALA A 427 -20.87 2.31 -22.32
N THR A 428 -20.06 1.53 -21.59
CA THR A 428 -20.63 0.51 -20.68
C THR A 428 -20.00 0.40 -19.30
N SER A 429 -18.76 0.87 -19.09
CA SER A 429 -18.09 0.75 -17.79
C SER A 429 -16.80 1.54 -17.71
N GLY A 430 -16.34 1.80 -16.49
CA GLY A 430 -14.99 2.25 -16.20
C GLY A 430 -13.93 1.17 -16.42
N PRO A 431 -12.64 1.50 -16.24
CA PRO A 431 -11.54 0.58 -16.49
C PRO A 431 -11.61 -0.72 -15.67
N LEU A 432 -11.87 -0.60 -14.36
CA LEU A 432 -12.03 -1.76 -13.48
C LEU A 432 -13.31 -2.52 -13.81
N GLY A 433 -14.42 -1.81 -14.04
CA GLY A 433 -15.68 -2.41 -14.40
C GLY A 433 -15.60 -3.26 -15.68
N ALA A 434 -14.84 -2.80 -16.68
CA ALA A 434 -14.62 -3.53 -17.92
C ALA A 434 -13.88 -4.86 -17.68
N GLU A 435 -12.81 -4.84 -16.87
CA GLU A 435 -12.04 -6.04 -16.55
C GLU A 435 -12.86 -7.05 -15.71
N VAL A 436 -13.61 -6.56 -14.71
CA VAL A 436 -14.48 -7.42 -13.90
C VAL A 436 -15.57 -8.08 -14.74
N ARG A 437 -16.21 -7.31 -15.66
CA ARG A 437 -17.21 -7.87 -16.61
C ARG A 437 -16.60 -8.94 -17.50
N ALA A 438 -15.43 -8.69 -18.05
CA ALA A 438 -14.72 -9.64 -18.90
C ALA A 438 -14.37 -10.93 -18.14
N ALA A 439 -13.90 -10.82 -16.90
CA ALA A 439 -13.59 -11.96 -16.04
C ALA A 439 -14.84 -12.80 -15.73
N LEU A 440 -15.94 -12.16 -15.32
CA LEU A 440 -17.20 -12.84 -15.02
C LEU A 440 -17.81 -13.51 -16.26
N TYR A 441 -17.79 -12.82 -17.40
CA TYR A 441 -18.26 -13.38 -18.67
C TYR A 441 -17.47 -14.63 -19.07
N SER A 442 -16.14 -14.57 -18.97
CA SER A 442 -15.25 -15.70 -19.27
C SER A 442 -15.51 -16.90 -18.35
N ALA A 443 -15.80 -16.63 -17.08
CA ALA A 443 -16.14 -17.63 -16.08
C ALA A 443 -17.58 -18.15 -16.17
N LYS A 444 -18.41 -17.57 -17.07
CA LYS A 444 -19.86 -17.85 -17.16
C LYS A 444 -20.59 -17.67 -15.83
N ALA A 445 -20.21 -16.65 -15.10
CA ALA A 445 -20.84 -16.31 -13.84
C ALA A 445 -22.08 -15.45 -14.10
N GLU A 446 -23.22 -15.88 -13.56
CA GLU A 446 -24.49 -15.17 -13.64
C GLU A 446 -24.68 -14.34 -12.36
N ILE A 447 -24.17 -13.10 -12.37
CA ILE A 447 -24.26 -12.16 -11.26
C ILE A 447 -24.70 -10.80 -11.80
N GLU A 448 -25.57 -10.12 -11.07
CA GLU A 448 -25.93 -8.75 -11.38
C GLU A 448 -24.77 -7.81 -11.07
N LEU A 449 -24.33 -7.00 -12.04
CA LEU A 449 -23.18 -6.14 -11.91
C LEU A 449 -23.49 -4.71 -12.33
N VAL A 450 -23.31 -3.76 -11.40
CA VAL A 450 -23.43 -2.32 -11.65
C VAL A 450 -22.05 -1.65 -11.52
N ASN A 451 -21.81 -0.58 -12.28
CA ASN A 451 -20.59 0.19 -12.20
C ASN A 451 -20.86 1.63 -11.76
N TYR A 452 -20.11 2.10 -10.78
CA TYR A 452 -20.19 3.47 -10.27
C TYR A 452 -18.89 4.21 -10.50
N PHE A 453 -18.98 5.46 -10.95
CA PHE A 453 -17.90 6.43 -10.93
C PHE A 453 -17.97 7.23 -9.64
N TYR A 454 -16.84 7.35 -8.97
CA TYR A 454 -16.74 8.05 -7.71
C TYR A 454 -15.43 8.81 -7.60
N GLY A 455 -15.38 9.81 -6.73
CA GLY A 455 -14.14 10.40 -6.26
C GLY A 455 -13.29 11.08 -7.31
N LEU A 456 -13.83 11.32 -8.52
CA LEU A 456 -13.10 11.99 -9.61
C LEU A 456 -12.57 13.34 -9.16
N GLY A 457 -11.27 13.59 -9.41
CA GLY A 457 -10.61 14.82 -9.00
C GLY A 457 -10.57 15.01 -7.47
N GLY A 458 -10.56 13.93 -6.70
CA GLY A 458 -10.41 13.97 -5.24
C GLY A 458 -11.69 14.21 -4.45
N ARG A 459 -12.87 14.07 -5.06
CA ARG A 459 -14.13 14.14 -4.30
C ARG A 459 -14.22 12.99 -3.30
N ASP A 460 -14.65 13.30 -2.08
CA ASP A 460 -14.82 12.30 -1.03
C ASP A 460 -15.98 11.34 -1.34
N ILE A 461 -15.82 10.11 -0.84
CA ILE A 461 -16.88 9.11 -0.74
C ILE A 461 -17.08 8.78 0.75
N THR A 462 -18.32 8.73 1.19
CA THR A 462 -18.68 8.57 2.60
C THR A 462 -19.22 7.19 2.91
N VAL A 463 -19.31 6.83 4.20
CA VAL A 463 -20.01 5.62 4.66
C VAL A 463 -21.45 5.59 4.16
N GLY A 464 -22.17 6.73 4.24
CA GLY A 464 -23.55 6.84 3.75
C GLY A 464 -23.71 6.65 2.23
N ASP A 465 -22.66 6.91 1.44
CA ASP A 465 -22.69 6.61 0.01
C ASP A 465 -22.56 5.10 -0.23
N PHE A 466 -21.73 4.41 0.55
CA PHE A 466 -21.65 2.95 0.49
C PHE A 466 -22.96 2.27 0.97
N GLU A 467 -23.63 2.83 1.98
CA GLU A 467 -24.95 2.35 2.40
C GLU A 467 -25.94 2.36 1.24
N LYS A 468 -26.05 3.49 0.50
CA LYS A 468 -26.89 3.59 -0.69
C LYS A 468 -26.51 2.59 -1.79
N ILE A 469 -25.20 2.36 -2.00
CA ILE A 469 -24.72 1.38 -2.97
C ILE A 469 -25.22 -0.01 -2.58
N PHE A 470 -25.07 -0.43 -1.32
CA PHE A 470 -25.51 -1.74 -0.86
C PHE A 470 -27.03 -1.90 -0.86
N ASP A 471 -27.79 -0.82 -0.55
CA ASP A 471 -29.25 -0.83 -0.67
C ASP A 471 -29.69 -1.02 -2.13
N ASN A 472 -29.02 -0.34 -3.06
CA ASN A 472 -29.28 -0.54 -4.50
C ASN A 472 -28.92 -1.95 -4.98
N LEU A 473 -27.84 -2.55 -4.48
CA LEU A 473 -27.50 -3.94 -4.82
C LEU A 473 -28.55 -4.94 -4.32
N GLU A 474 -29.13 -4.69 -3.16
CA GLU A 474 -30.24 -5.51 -2.64
C GLU A 474 -31.49 -5.36 -3.52
N GLU A 475 -31.86 -4.12 -3.93
CA GLU A 475 -32.99 -3.87 -4.86
C GLU A 475 -32.74 -4.57 -6.20
N ILE A 476 -31.57 -4.44 -6.79
CA ILE A 476 -31.20 -5.10 -8.05
C ILE A 476 -31.35 -6.63 -7.94
N ALA A 477 -30.84 -7.23 -6.85
CA ALA A 477 -30.94 -8.67 -6.66
C ALA A 477 -32.37 -9.17 -6.46
N GLN A 478 -33.29 -8.33 -5.97
CA GLN A 478 -34.70 -8.66 -5.80
C GLN A 478 -35.55 -8.45 -7.08
N THR A 479 -35.23 -7.41 -7.82
CA THR A 479 -36.00 -7.00 -8.99
C THR A 479 -35.47 -7.50 -10.31
N HIS A 480 -34.17 -7.82 -10.35
CA HIS A 480 -33.40 -8.08 -11.57
C HIS A 480 -33.38 -6.90 -12.56
N GLU A 481 -33.69 -5.70 -12.06
CA GLU A 481 -33.71 -4.48 -12.87
C GLU A 481 -32.52 -3.58 -12.47
N ILE A 482 -31.62 -3.31 -13.40
CA ILE A 482 -30.54 -2.32 -13.26
C ILE A 482 -31.01 -1.06 -13.99
N ARG A 483 -31.41 -0.02 -13.23
CA ARG A 483 -31.87 1.25 -13.80
C ARG A 483 -30.77 1.97 -14.56
N ASP A 484 -29.58 2.03 -13.94
CA ASP A 484 -28.37 2.62 -14.50
C ASP A 484 -27.20 1.65 -14.35
N MET A 485 -26.71 1.15 -15.49
CA MET A 485 -25.51 0.30 -15.53
C MET A 485 -24.24 1.05 -15.15
N TYR A 486 -24.32 2.38 -15.05
CA TYR A 486 -23.21 3.31 -15.14
C TYR A 486 -23.64 4.64 -14.49
N ALA A 487 -23.38 4.79 -13.22
CA ALA A 487 -23.87 5.92 -12.45
C ALA A 487 -22.73 6.63 -11.69
N TYR A 488 -22.98 7.85 -11.24
CA TYR A 488 -22.01 8.66 -10.50
C TYR A 488 -22.41 8.77 -9.03
N ILE A 489 -21.48 8.51 -8.14
CA ILE A 489 -21.68 8.73 -6.70
C ILE A 489 -21.21 10.14 -6.33
N GLY A 490 -22.08 10.86 -5.60
CA GLY A 490 -21.84 12.21 -5.12
C GLY A 490 -21.87 13.29 -6.21
N LEU A 491 -22.44 13.00 -7.39
CA LEU A 491 -22.66 14.01 -8.41
C LEU A 491 -23.72 15.01 -7.91
N ARG A 492 -23.47 16.31 -8.11
CA ARG A 492 -24.47 17.35 -7.87
C ARG A 492 -25.33 17.51 -9.11
N GLU A 493 -26.54 17.03 -9.04
CA GLU A 493 -27.53 17.25 -10.10
C GLU A 493 -28.34 18.50 -9.77
N GLY A 494 -28.47 19.41 -10.74
CA GLY A 494 -29.41 20.53 -10.62
C GLY A 494 -30.84 20.06 -10.74
N ASP A 495 -31.81 20.86 -10.27
CA ASP A 495 -33.27 20.56 -10.20
C ASP A 495 -33.93 20.17 -11.53
N CYS A 496 -33.18 19.95 -12.60
CA CYS A 496 -33.74 19.83 -13.95
C CYS A 496 -34.26 18.45 -14.36
N HIS A 497 -33.85 17.37 -13.71
CA HIS A 497 -34.45 16.03 -13.95
C HIS A 497 -34.21 15.14 -12.73
N GLY A 498 -35.30 14.90 -11.97
CA GLY A 498 -35.23 14.09 -10.78
C GLY A 498 -34.91 12.62 -11.07
N ASN A 499 -33.67 12.27 -10.92
CA ASN A 499 -33.19 10.93 -10.62
C ASN A 499 -31.79 11.07 -10.05
N SER A 500 -31.69 11.48 -8.78
CA SER A 500 -30.50 11.30 -7.97
C SER A 500 -30.66 10.04 -7.14
N LEU A 501 -29.71 9.17 -7.19
CA LEU A 501 -29.49 8.13 -6.17
C LEU A 501 -29.03 8.76 -4.86
#